data_406595fb4cb9d3236054fbc9d9c41cc3
#
_entry.id   406595fb4cb9d3236054fbc9d9c41cc3
#
_cell.length_a   1.000
_cell.length_b   1.000
_cell.length_c   1.000
_cell.angle_alpha   90.00
_cell.angle_beta   90.00
_cell.angle_gamma   90.00
#
_symmetry.space_group_name_H-M   'P 1'
#
loop_
_entity.id
_entity.type
_entity.pdbx_description
1 polymer ?
#
loop_
_entity_poly.entity_id
_entity_poly.type
_entity_poly.pdbx_seq_one_letter_code
_entity_poly.pdbx_strand_id
1 'polypeptide(L)'
;MKVRDLATAIAGASLLRGDPEAEISTVVIDSRGAGPGALFCCVKGTLDDGHLHAASAVTAGATAILTEHDVDIDALDVAEIRVRPGEGRLAAALASSIIAGRPADHLTVVGVTGTNGKTTVVHLLGEVLSGLGYAAVTIGTLTGLRTTPSAPELHRQFADALDLAQSVGRRGAVAMEVSSHALDQQRVAGIVFDVAIFTNLSHDHLDYHGSMEAYFEAKQRLFDDNSASLAVVWVEGVEGRRLATSRKGATVEVDWSSVRDLTIDRFGSHFIWRGYSVSIGLIGRANVIDAVLAAEATLSLGHEVASIVEALEGTGPVPGRMEIVPSAKNDPLVIVDYAHTPDALEGTLREARGLVGQHGRVVVVFGCGGDRDAEKRPIMGQIASTLADVVVITTDNPRSERPAAIVEQILSGVAASGDVRIEEDRQSALAAGISAAGPDDVVVIAGKGHETTQIIGERTVDFDDRSVAALILAGERPC
;
A
#
# COMPACT_ATOMS: atom_id res chain seq x y z
N MET A 1 -31.49 -5.64 4.35
CA MET A 1 -31.51 -7.10 4.10
C MET A 1 -32.01 -7.82 5.34
N LYS A 2 -32.84 -8.85 5.22
CA LYS A 2 -33.31 -9.61 6.40
C LYS A 2 -32.23 -10.58 6.90
N VAL A 3 -32.20 -10.79 8.22
CA VAL A 3 -31.23 -11.69 8.88
C VAL A 3 -31.25 -13.10 8.27
N ARG A 4 -32.45 -13.66 8.04
CA ARG A 4 -32.61 -15.02 7.43
C ARG A 4 -32.00 -15.10 6.03
N ASP A 5 -32.16 -14.03 5.23
CA ASP A 5 -31.69 -14.01 3.85
C ASP A 5 -30.16 -13.96 3.83
N LEU A 6 -29.54 -13.19 4.74
CA LEU A 6 -28.10 -13.14 4.91
C LEU A 6 -27.55 -14.49 5.41
N ALA A 7 -28.18 -15.10 6.44
CA ALA A 7 -27.74 -16.40 6.94
C ALA A 7 -27.82 -17.50 5.85
N THR A 8 -28.78 -17.40 4.95
CA THR A 8 -28.90 -18.34 3.81
C THR A 8 -27.84 -18.07 2.74
N ALA A 9 -27.47 -16.79 2.53
CA ALA A 9 -26.52 -16.39 1.49
C ALA A 9 -25.07 -16.70 1.83
N ILE A 10 -24.74 -16.88 3.11
CA ILE A 10 -23.40 -17.24 3.57
C ILE A 10 -23.32 -18.75 3.75
N ALA A 11 -22.48 -19.40 2.95
CA ALA A 11 -22.32 -20.85 3.01
C ALA A 11 -21.83 -21.31 4.41
N GLY A 12 -22.54 -22.25 5.01
CA GLY A 12 -22.20 -22.79 6.34
C GLY A 12 -22.68 -21.92 7.52
N ALA A 13 -23.37 -20.81 7.26
CA ALA A 13 -24.02 -20.03 8.30
C ALA A 13 -25.40 -20.59 8.66
N SER A 14 -25.84 -20.37 9.90
CA SER A 14 -27.17 -20.72 10.40
C SER A 14 -27.69 -19.67 11.38
N LEU A 15 -28.97 -19.36 11.30
CA LEU A 15 -29.62 -18.52 12.31
C LEU A 15 -29.92 -19.39 13.54
N LEU A 16 -29.30 -19.09 14.67
CA LEU A 16 -29.48 -19.83 15.93
C LEU A 16 -30.68 -19.30 16.73
N ARG A 17 -30.87 -17.98 16.77
CA ARG A 17 -31.90 -17.33 17.58
C ARG A 17 -32.25 -15.94 17.05
N GLY A 18 -33.30 -15.33 17.60
CA GLY A 18 -33.72 -13.96 17.32
C GLY A 18 -34.71 -13.88 16.14
N ASP A 19 -35.07 -12.64 15.79
CA ASP A 19 -36.05 -12.39 14.74
C ASP A 19 -35.42 -12.57 13.34
N PRO A 20 -35.92 -13.58 12.55
CA PRO A 20 -35.43 -13.78 11.18
C PRO A 20 -35.79 -12.64 10.22
N GLU A 21 -36.82 -11.86 10.56
CA GLU A 21 -37.28 -10.71 9.76
C GLU A 21 -36.57 -9.40 10.08
N ALA A 22 -35.74 -9.37 11.14
CA ALA A 22 -34.96 -8.19 11.50
C ALA A 22 -34.09 -7.71 10.33
N GLU A 23 -34.04 -6.38 10.14
CA GLU A 23 -33.35 -5.79 8.99
C GLU A 23 -31.93 -5.35 9.36
N ILE A 24 -30.95 -5.77 8.55
CA ILE A 24 -29.56 -5.38 8.62
C ILE A 24 -29.25 -4.44 7.45
N SER A 25 -28.61 -3.31 7.74
CA SER A 25 -28.20 -2.30 6.75
C SER A 25 -26.69 -2.04 6.73
N THR A 26 -25.96 -2.47 7.77
CA THR A 26 -24.51 -2.28 7.85
C THR A 26 -23.83 -3.45 8.56
N VAL A 27 -22.53 -3.62 8.31
CA VAL A 27 -21.67 -4.58 8.99
C VAL A 27 -20.58 -3.83 9.77
N VAL A 28 -20.34 -4.24 10.99
CA VAL A 28 -19.27 -3.69 11.85
C VAL A 28 -18.48 -4.81 12.51
N ILE A 29 -17.18 -4.59 12.68
CA ILE A 29 -16.26 -5.48 13.40
C ILE A 29 -15.69 -4.85 14.68
N ASP A 30 -16.06 -3.62 14.94
CA ASP A 30 -15.75 -2.87 16.16
C ASP A 30 -17.06 -2.56 16.89
N SER A 31 -17.18 -3.03 18.14
CA SER A 31 -18.40 -2.87 18.95
C SER A 31 -18.77 -1.41 19.20
N ARG A 32 -17.81 -0.49 19.13
CA ARG A 32 -18.04 0.97 19.26
C ARG A 32 -18.83 1.55 18.09
N GLY A 33 -18.80 0.88 16.94
CA GLY A 33 -19.60 1.23 15.75
C GLY A 33 -20.96 0.54 15.69
N ALA A 34 -21.31 -0.26 16.69
CA ALA A 34 -22.58 -0.97 16.72
C ALA A 34 -23.76 0.00 16.97
N GLY A 35 -24.93 -0.33 16.40
CA GLY A 35 -26.15 0.44 16.53
C GLY A 35 -27.32 -0.22 15.78
N PRO A 36 -28.50 0.44 15.71
CA PRO A 36 -29.65 -0.07 14.97
C PRO A 36 -29.32 -0.35 13.49
N GLY A 37 -29.73 -1.51 13.01
CA GLY A 37 -29.42 -1.98 11.66
C GLY A 37 -28.04 -2.59 11.49
N ALA A 38 -27.18 -2.62 12.52
CA ALA A 38 -25.86 -3.22 12.44
C ALA A 38 -25.86 -4.72 12.68
N LEU A 39 -25.11 -5.44 11.83
CA LEU A 39 -24.59 -6.78 12.10
C LEU A 39 -23.19 -6.60 12.72
N PHE A 40 -23.03 -6.93 14.00
CA PHE A 40 -21.71 -7.00 14.62
C PHE A 40 -21.09 -8.37 14.39
N CYS A 41 -19.99 -8.41 13.66
CA CYS A 41 -19.24 -9.65 13.42
C CYS A 41 -18.16 -9.83 14.49
N CYS A 42 -18.30 -10.87 15.30
CA CYS A 42 -17.35 -11.27 16.33
C CYS A 42 -16.12 -11.91 15.67
N VAL A 43 -15.16 -11.06 15.26
CA VAL A 43 -13.94 -11.51 14.57
C VAL A 43 -12.79 -11.54 15.57
N LYS A 44 -12.06 -12.66 15.59
CA LYS A 44 -10.84 -12.77 16.39
C LYS A 44 -9.72 -11.93 15.76
N GLY A 45 -9.27 -10.89 16.45
CA GLY A 45 -8.13 -10.06 16.08
C GLY A 45 -6.79 -10.69 16.49
N THR A 46 -5.68 -9.96 16.26
CA THR A 46 -4.34 -10.37 16.72
C THR A 46 -4.12 -10.10 18.21
N LEU A 47 -4.73 -9.05 18.75
CA LEU A 47 -4.57 -8.59 20.14
C LEU A 47 -5.84 -8.78 20.98
N ASP A 48 -7.00 -8.92 20.35
CA ASP A 48 -8.30 -8.93 21.01
C ASP A 48 -9.27 -9.86 20.26
N ASP A 49 -10.28 -10.38 20.96
CA ASP A 49 -11.30 -11.26 20.42
C ASP A 49 -12.67 -10.55 20.42
N GLY A 50 -13.22 -10.31 19.23
CA GLY A 50 -14.52 -9.66 19.05
C GLY A 50 -15.67 -10.35 19.78
N HIS A 51 -15.56 -11.65 20.06
CA HIS A 51 -16.58 -12.38 20.84
C HIS A 51 -16.72 -11.85 22.27
N LEU A 52 -15.65 -11.33 22.87
CA LEU A 52 -15.68 -10.71 24.20
C LEU A 52 -16.49 -9.41 24.23
N HIS A 53 -16.75 -8.82 23.08
CA HIS A 53 -17.48 -7.55 22.93
C HIS A 53 -18.91 -7.73 22.42
N ALA A 54 -19.39 -8.97 22.26
CA ALA A 54 -20.73 -9.26 21.77
C ALA A 54 -21.83 -8.57 22.60
N ALA A 55 -21.77 -8.73 23.94
CA ALA A 55 -22.72 -8.11 24.86
C ALA A 55 -22.70 -6.56 24.77
N SER A 56 -21.53 -5.96 24.63
CA SER A 56 -21.37 -4.51 24.46
C SER A 56 -22.00 -4.02 23.15
N ALA A 57 -21.78 -4.76 22.05
CA ALA A 57 -22.36 -4.42 20.75
C ALA A 57 -23.91 -4.52 20.77
N VAL A 58 -24.46 -5.54 21.41
CA VAL A 58 -25.92 -5.71 21.58
C VAL A 58 -26.49 -4.57 22.45
N THR A 59 -25.82 -4.22 23.54
CA THR A 59 -26.20 -3.10 24.41
C THR A 59 -26.16 -1.76 23.65
N ALA A 60 -25.23 -1.61 22.71
CA ALA A 60 -25.15 -0.43 21.83
C ALA A 60 -26.23 -0.43 20.73
N GLY A 61 -27.03 -1.48 20.62
CA GLY A 61 -28.18 -1.57 19.70
C GLY A 61 -27.95 -2.37 18.42
N ALA A 62 -26.93 -3.23 18.38
CA ALA A 62 -26.73 -4.14 17.25
C ALA A 62 -27.99 -4.97 17.01
N THR A 63 -28.49 -5.01 15.77
CA THR A 63 -29.67 -5.77 15.38
C THR A 63 -29.39 -7.26 15.29
N ALA A 64 -28.19 -7.61 14.89
CA ALA A 64 -27.72 -8.99 14.82
C ALA A 64 -26.24 -9.10 15.16
N ILE A 65 -25.81 -10.30 15.57
CA ILE A 65 -24.41 -10.66 15.72
C ILE A 65 -24.09 -11.88 14.87
N LEU A 66 -22.80 -11.97 14.44
CA LEU A 66 -22.24 -13.14 13.79
C LEU A 66 -21.14 -13.71 14.66
N THR A 67 -21.24 -15.00 14.99
CA THR A 67 -20.36 -15.67 15.97
C THR A 67 -19.81 -16.99 15.44
N GLU A 68 -18.62 -17.41 15.93
CA GLU A 68 -18.02 -18.72 15.64
C GLU A 68 -18.28 -19.73 16.76
N HIS A 69 -18.56 -19.29 17.96
CA HIS A 69 -18.82 -20.09 19.16
C HIS A 69 -19.78 -19.37 20.11
N ASP A 70 -20.17 -20.00 21.18
CA ASP A 70 -21.11 -19.45 22.16
C ASP A 70 -20.57 -18.16 22.79
N VAL A 71 -21.44 -17.18 22.97
CA VAL A 71 -21.18 -15.90 23.60
C VAL A 71 -22.22 -15.64 24.70
N ASP A 72 -21.81 -14.92 25.75
CA ASP A 72 -22.67 -14.63 26.90
C ASP A 72 -23.61 -13.45 26.57
N ILE A 73 -24.71 -13.76 25.89
CA ILE A 73 -25.77 -12.82 25.53
C ILE A 73 -27.19 -13.37 25.75
N ASP A 74 -27.30 -14.39 26.59
CA ASP A 74 -28.56 -15.15 26.75
C ASP A 74 -29.74 -14.30 27.27
N ALA A 75 -29.47 -13.22 27.99
CA ALA A 75 -30.46 -12.29 28.48
C ALA A 75 -30.85 -11.18 27.48
N LEU A 76 -30.25 -11.16 26.28
CA LEU A 76 -30.40 -10.10 25.28
C LEU A 76 -31.22 -10.60 24.09
N ASP A 77 -32.18 -9.77 23.66
CA ASP A 77 -33.00 -10.04 22.46
C ASP A 77 -32.25 -9.54 21.21
N VAL A 78 -31.51 -10.44 20.57
CA VAL A 78 -30.73 -10.16 19.36
C VAL A 78 -30.71 -11.38 18.45
N ALA A 79 -30.71 -11.17 17.14
CA ALA A 79 -30.52 -12.24 16.19
C ALA A 79 -29.05 -12.70 16.17
N GLU A 80 -28.84 -14.02 16.21
CA GLU A 80 -27.50 -14.61 16.17
C GLU A 80 -27.31 -15.52 14.96
N ILE A 81 -26.40 -15.14 14.09
CA ILE A 81 -25.95 -15.96 12.96
C ILE A 81 -24.67 -16.67 13.39
N ARG A 82 -24.69 -18.00 13.37
CA ARG A 82 -23.55 -18.84 13.67
C ARG A 82 -22.86 -19.32 12.40
N VAL A 83 -21.52 -19.21 12.37
CA VAL A 83 -20.65 -19.80 11.36
C VAL A 83 -19.68 -20.80 12.00
N ARG A 84 -18.97 -21.57 11.18
CA ARG A 84 -18.00 -22.54 11.68
C ARG A 84 -16.81 -21.83 12.32
N PRO A 85 -16.16 -22.45 13.34
CA PRO A 85 -14.92 -21.94 13.90
C PRO A 85 -13.86 -21.71 12.82
N GLY A 86 -13.23 -20.52 12.83
CA GLY A 86 -12.24 -20.09 11.84
C GLY A 86 -12.81 -19.43 10.58
N GLU A 87 -14.15 -19.40 10.40
CA GLU A 87 -14.78 -18.78 9.23
C GLU A 87 -15.33 -17.36 9.49
N GLY A 88 -15.23 -16.83 10.70
CA GLY A 88 -15.83 -15.53 11.06
C GLY A 88 -15.33 -14.37 10.21
N ARG A 89 -14.03 -14.33 9.86
CA ARG A 89 -13.46 -13.29 9.00
C ARG A 89 -14.02 -13.39 7.56
N LEU A 90 -14.06 -14.60 7.01
CA LEU A 90 -14.64 -14.87 5.70
C LEU A 90 -16.12 -14.46 5.67
N ALA A 91 -16.87 -14.87 6.69
CA ALA A 91 -18.30 -14.56 6.79
C ALA A 91 -18.56 -13.05 6.95
N ALA A 92 -17.71 -12.34 7.72
CA ALA A 92 -17.80 -10.89 7.85
C ALA A 92 -17.54 -10.16 6.51
N ALA A 93 -16.56 -10.64 5.72
CA ALA A 93 -16.27 -10.08 4.41
C ALA A 93 -17.42 -10.34 3.43
N LEU A 94 -17.94 -11.58 3.37
CA LEU A 94 -19.09 -11.93 2.53
C LEU A 94 -20.35 -11.16 2.93
N ALA A 95 -20.63 -11.03 4.25
CA ALA A 95 -21.73 -10.22 4.76
C ALA A 95 -21.63 -8.77 4.31
N SER A 96 -20.41 -8.20 4.39
CA SER A 96 -20.13 -6.82 3.97
C SER A 96 -20.40 -6.63 2.48
N SER A 97 -19.93 -7.56 1.64
CA SER A 97 -20.18 -7.56 0.19
C SER A 97 -21.69 -7.62 -0.12
N ILE A 98 -22.39 -8.59 0.50
CA ILE A 98 -23.80 -8.82 0.24
C ILE A 98 -24.65 -7.62 0.69
N ILE A 99 -24.41 -7.08 1.88
CA ILE A 99 -25.18 -5.94 2.43
C ILE A 99 -24.92 -4.66 1.63
N ALA A 100 -23.71 -4.46 1.12
CA ALA A 100 -23.39 -3.36 0.22
C ALA A 100 -23.93 -3.54 -1.20
N GLY A 101 -24.61 -4.66 -1.51
CA GLY A 101 -25.17 -4.94 -2.84
C GLY A 101 -24.16 -5.46 -3.85
N ARG A 102 -23.06 -6.05 -3.40
CA ARG A 102 -21.97 -6.60 -4.24
C ARG A 102 -21.42 -5.58 -5.26
N PRO A 103 -20.99 -4.40 -4.83
CA PRO A 103 -20.59 -3.32 -5.74
C PRO A 103 -19.43 -3.71 -6.66
N ALA A 104 -18.54 -4.62 -6.23
CA ALA A 104 -17.42 -5.10 -7.03
C ALA A 104 -17.87 -5.78 -8.34
N ASP A 105 -19.04 -6.43 -8.37
CA ASP A 105 -19.58 -7.11 -9.55
C ASP A 105 -19.94 -6.12 -10.69
N HIS A 106 -20.00 -4.83 -10.40
CA HIS A 106 -20.37 -3.75 -11.31
C HIS A 106 -19.24 -2.77 -11.63
N LEU A 107 -18.04 -3.06 -11.13
CA LEU A 107 -16.83 -2.24 -11.31
C LEU A 107 -15.74 -3.05 -12.00
N THR A 108 -14.85 -2.37 -12.71
CA THR A 108 -13.57 -2.96 -13.11
C THR A 108 -12.62 -2.92 -11.90
N VAL A 109 -12.15 -4.07 -11.44
CA VAL A 109 -11.36 -4.17 -10.20
C VAL A 109 -9.97 -4.71 -10.49
N VAL A 110 -8.94 -3.92 -10.14
CA VAL A 110 -7.53 -4.33 -10.26
C VAL A 110 -6.90 -4.39 -8.87
N GLY A 111 -6.39 -5.56 -8.49
CA GLY A 111 -5.72 -5.78 -7.22
C GLY A 111 -4.21 -5.89 -7.39
N VAL A 112 -3.44 -5.18 -6.56
CA VAL A 112 -1.97 -5.17 -6.63
C VAL A 112 -1.37 -5.68 -5.33
N THR A 113 -0.56 -6.73 -5.40
CA THR A 113 0.21 -7.25 -4.27
C THR A 113 1.70 -7.37 -4.59
N GLY A 114 2.51 -7.44 -3.56
CA GLY A 114 3.97 -7.54 -3.58
C GLY A 114 4.56 -6.95 -2.31
N THR A 115 5.88 -6.92 -2.16
CA THR A 115 6.55 -6.21 -1.07
C THR A 115 6.61 -4.73 -1.40
N ASN A 116 7.21 -4.36 -2.51
CA ASN A 116 7.38 -2.99 -3.00
C ASN A 116 6.59 -2.75 -4.29
N GLY A 117 6.40 -1.49 -4.69
CA GLY A 117 5.75 -1.10 -5.96
C GLY A 117 4.22 -1.00 -5.90
N LYS A 118 3.52 -1.61 -4.94
CA LYS A 118 2.04 -1.59 -4.86
C LYS A 118 1.43 -0.21 -5.01
N THR A 119 1.91 0.73 -4.24
CA THR A 119 1.41 2.12 -4.20
C THR A 119 1.62 2.83 -5.54
N THR A 120 2.81 2.65 -6.13
CA THR A 120 3.14 3.22 -7.45
C THR A 120 2.22 2.66 -8.53
N VAL A 121 2.07 1.33 -8.59
CA VAL A 121 1.21 0.67 -9.59
C VAL A 121 -0.24 1.08 -9.43
N VAL A 122 -0.76 1.12 -8.19
CA VAL A 122 -2.16 1.53 -7.92
C VAL A 122 -2.39 2.99 -8.30
N HIS A 123 -1.45 3.88 -8.00
CA HIS A 123 -1.55 5.30 -8.39
C HIS A 123 -1.57 5.44 -9.91
N LEU A 124 -0.62 4.82 -10.61
CA LEU A 124 -0.55 4.83 -12.06
C LEU A 124 -1.81 4.25 -12.72
N LEU A 125 -2.33 3.12 -12.20
CA LEU A 125 -3.59 2.56 -12.68
C LEU A 125 -4.75 3.53 -12.52
N GLY A 126 -4.84 4.22 -11.37
CA GLY A 126 -5.88 5.21 -11.13
C GLY A 126 -5.85 6.34 -12.17
N GLU A 127 -4.68 6.88 -12.46
CA GLU A 127 -4.51 7.95 -13.44
C GLU A 127 -4.73 7.44 -14.88
N VAL A 128 -4.13 6.30 -15.25
CA VAL A 128 -4.29 5.71 -16.58
C VAL A 128 -5.76 5.37 -16.86
N LEU A 129 -6.45 4.71 -15.92
CA LEU A 129 -7.88 4.39 -16.09
C LEU A 129 -8.74 5.66 -16.18
N SER A 130 -8.40 6.70 -15.40
CA SER A 130 -9.07 8.01 -15.50
C SER A 130 -8.85 8.66 -16.88
N GLY A 131 -7.62 8.62 -17.40
CA GLY A 131 -7.26 9.08 -18.75
C GLY A 131 -8.01 8.32 -19.85
N LEU A 132 -8.30 7.04 -19.61
CA LEU A 132 -9.10 6.18 -20.50
C LEU A 132 -10.62 6.31 -20.31
N GLY A 133 -11.08 7.28 -19.50
CA GLY A 133 -12.48 7.65 -19.37
C GLY A 133 -13.26 6.92 -18.26
N TYR A 134 -12.60 6.17 -17.39
CA TYR A 134 -13.27 5.60 -16.22
C TYR A 134 -13.50 6.66 -15.13
N ALA A 135 -14.50 6.43 -14.29
CA ALA A 135 -14.55 7.00 -12.94
C ALA A 135 -13.69 6.09 -12.04
N ALA A 136 -12.39 6.34 -12.05
CA ALA A 136 -11.42 5.50 -11.36
C ALA A 136 -11.21 5.98 -9.92
N VAL A 137 -11.20 5.04 -8.97
CA VAL A 137 -10.91 5.24 -7.55
C VAL A 137 -9.73 4.38 -7.16
N THR A 138 -8.80 4.92 -6.38
CA THR A 138 -7.69 4.17 -5.81
C THR A 138 -7.92 3.91 -4.32
N ILE A 139 -7.57 2.69 -3.86
CA ILE A 139 -7.64 2.29 -2.46
C ILE A 139 -6.26 1.79 -2.05
N GLY A 140 -5.61 2.48 -1.13
CA GLY A 140 -4.26 2.13 -0.73
C GLY A 140 -3.64 3.09 0.28
N THR A 141 -2.34 3.02 0.38
CA THR A 141 -1.54 3.78 1.35
C THR A 141 -1.67 5.30 1.20
N LEU A 142 -1.88 5.79 -0.02
CA LEU A 142 -2.04 7.23 -0.28
C LEU A 142 -3.44 7.77 0.05
N THR A 143 -4.44 6.91 0.17
CA THR A 143 -5.85 7.32 0.27
C THR A 143 -6.51 6.90 1.58
N GLY A 144 -5.86 6.10 2.41
CA GLY A 144 -6.46 5.58 3.63
C GLY A 144 -5.49 5.39 4.79
N LEU A 145 -6.04 5.20 5.99
CA LEU A 145 -5.27 4.91 7.21
C LEU A 145 -4.58 3.54 7.19
N ARG A 146 -4.99 2.66 6.29
CA ARG A 146 -4.42 1.32 6.10
C ARG A 146 -4.26 1.05 4.62
N THR A 147 -3.17 0.38 4.27
CA THR A 147 -2.91 -0.08 2.89
C THR A 147 -4.09 -0.86 2.29
N THR A 148 -4.74 -1.71 3.07
CA THR A 148 -5.99 -2.37 2.70
C THR A 148 -6.97 -2.24 3.85
N PRO A 149 -8.12 -1.60 3.68
CA PRO A 149 -9.14 -1.43 4.71
C PRO A 149 -9.68 -2.75 5.28
N SER A 150 -10.45 -2.68 6.36
CA SER A 150 -11.26 -3.82 6.82
C SER A 150 -12.36 -4.14 5.81
N ALA A 151 -12.88 -5.37 5.80
CA ALA A 151 -13.88 -5.77 4.82
C ALA A 151 -15.13 -4.87 4.82
N PRO A 152 -15.73 -4.49 5.97
CA PRO A 152 -16.88 -3.56 5.96
C PRO A 152 -16.54 -2.21 5.34
N GLU A 153 -15.38 -1.65 5.68
CA GLU A 153 -14.91 -0.38 5.15
C GLU A 153 -14.61 -0.47 3.65
N LEU A 154 -13.99 -1.57 3.23
CA LEU A 154 -13.64 -1.81 1.83
C LEU A 154 -14.88 -1.87 0.95
N HIS A 155 -15.89 -2.66 1.33
CA HIS A 155 -17.12 -2.78 0.54
C HIS A 155 -17.96 -1.49 0.52
N ARG A 156 -17.87 -0.67 1.58
CA ARG A 156 -18.46 0.68 1.57
C ARG A 156 -17.75 1.57 0.55
N GLN A 157 -16.40 1.56 0.50
CA GLN A 157 -15.64 2.34 -0.50
C GLN A 157 -15.94 1.87 -1.93
N PHE A 158 -16.19 0.57 -2.14
CA PHE A 158 -16.62 0.06 -3.44
C PHE A 158 -18.03 0.55 -3.82
N ALA A 159 -18.96 0.63 -2.85
CA ALA A 159 -20.27 1.20 -3.08
C ALA A 159 -20.17 2.70 -3.43
N ASP A 160 -19.38 3.45 -2.69
CA ASP A 160 -19.12 4.88 -2.96
C ASP A 160 -18.52 5.08 -4.38
N ALA A 161 -17.60 4.19 -4.80
CA ALA A 161 -17.01 4.21 -6.15
C ALA A 161 -18.05 3.92 -7.25
N LEU A 162 -18.97 2.98 -7.01
CA LEU A 162 -20.06 2.66 -7.93
C LEU A 162 -21.02 3.84 -8.05
N ASP A 163 -21.42 4.43 -6.93
CA ASP A 163 -22.29 5.63 -6.90
C ASP A 163 -21.65 6.81 -7.64
N LEU A 164 -20.34 7.03 -7.45
CA LEU A 164 -19.59 8.05 -8.19
C LEU A 164 -19.66 7.77 -9.71
N ALA A 165 -19.39 6.55 -10.13
CA ALA A 165 -19.40 6.17 -11.55
C ALA A 165 -20.78 6.39 -12.18
N GLN A 166 -21.84 6.01 -11.48
CA GLN A 166 -23.22 6.23 -11.91
C GLN A 166 -23.57 7.71 -12.01
N SER A 167 -23.15 8.53 -11.01
CA SER A 167 -23.43 9.95 -10.95
C SER A 167 -22.81 10.73 -12.13
N VAL A 168 -21.63 10.29 -12.60
CA VAL A 168 -20.94 10.94 -13.74
C VAL A 168 -21.19 10.25 -15.07
N GLY A 169 -21.96 9.16 -15.09
CA GLY A 169 -22.29 8.40 -16.30
C GLY A 169 -21.09 7.74 -16.99
N ARG A 170 -20.08 7.29 -16.21
CA ARG A 170 -18.86 6.61 -16.69
C ARG A 170 -18.80 5.19 -16.17
N ARG A 171 -17.99 4.34 -16.82
CA ARG A 171 -17.63 3.04 -16.27
C ARG A 171 -16.83 3.26 -14.99
N GLY A 172 -17.17 2.54 -13.91
CA GLY A 172 -16.43 2.60 -12.67
C GLY A 172 -15.22 1.66 -12.68
N ALA A 173 -14.13 2.09 -12.06
CA ALA A 173 -12.95 1.24 -11.84
C ALA A 173 -12.40 1.47 -10.43
N VAL A 174 -11.89 0.39 -9.82
CA VAL A 174 -11.14 0.44 -8.56
C VAL A 174 -9.79 -0.23 -8.75
N ALA A 175 -8.71 0.53 -8.54
CA ALA A 175 -7.36 0.00 -8.41
C ALA A 175 -6.99 -0.02 -6.91
N MET A 176 -6.59 -1.18 -6.36
CA MET A 176 -6.34 -1.28 -4.93
C MET A 176 -5.09 -2.05 -4.54
N GLU A 177 -4.45 -1.58 -3.46
CA GLU A 177 -3.39 -2.33 -2.82
C GLU A 177 -3.99 -3.49 -2.01
N VAL A 178 -3.47 -4.70 -2.24
CA VAL A 178 -3.84 -5.91 -1.50
C VAL A 178 -2.63 -6.40 -0.70
N SER A 179 -2.58 -6.06 0.58
CA SER A 179 -1.50 -6.47 1.46
C SER A 179 -1.60 -7.96 1.84
N SER A 180 -0.47 -8.58 2.19
CA SER A 180 -0.45 -9.97 2.65
C SER A 180 -1.30 -10.18 3.91
N HIS A 181 -1.29 -9.21 4.83
CA HIS A 181 -2.18 -9.21 6.00
C HIS A 181 -3.65 -9.21 5.61
N ALA A 182 -4.03 -8.45 4.58
CA ALA A 182 -5.42 -8.39 4.12
C ALA A 182 -5.87 -9.73 3.51
N LEU A 183 -4.98 -10.37 2.76
CA LEU A 183 -5.22 -11.70 2.20
C LEU A 183 -5.33 -12.77 3.29
N ASP A 184 -4.40 -12.77 4.24
CA ASP A 184 -4.43 -13.69 5.37
C ASP A 184 -5.67 -13.49 6.25
N GLN A 185 -6.05 -12.23 6.46
CA GLN A 185 -7.22 -11.85 7.25
C GLN A 185 -8.53 -11.85 6.46
N GLN A 186 -8.56 -12.39 5.24
CA GLN A 186 -9.77 -12.51 4.39
C GLN A 186 -10.48 -11.17 4.10
N ARG A 187 -9.78 -10.02 4.15
CA ARG A 187 -10.43 -8.70 4.02
C ARG A 187 -11.01 -8.46 2.63
N VAL A 188 -10.44 -9.11 1.62
CA VAL A 188 -10.87 -9.01 0.21
C VAL A 188 -11.73 -10.19 -0.25
N ALA A 189 -12.14 -11.07 0.67
CA ALA A 189 -13.01 -12.19 0.32
C ALA A 189 -14.34 -11.69 -0.23
N GLY A 190 -14.83 -12.35 -1.28
CA GLY A 190 -16.05 -11.95 -1.99
C GLY A 190 -15.83 -10.89 -3.08
N ILE A 191 -14.58 -10.48 -3.33
CA ILE A 191 -14.20 -9.66 -4.48
C ILE A 191 -13.55 -10.57 -5.53
N VAL A 192 -14.00 -10.48 -6.77
CA VAL A 192 -13.35 -11.07 -7.92
C VAL A 192 -12.63 -9.96 -8.68
N PHE A 193 -11.31 -10.07 -8.80
CA PHE A 193 -10.50 -9.09 -9.52
C PHE A 193 -10.51 -9.41 -11.02
N ASP A 194 -10.72 -8.41 -11.87
CA ASP A 194 -10.52 -8.56 -13.32
C ASP A 194 -9.05 -8.84 -13.62
N VAL A 195 -8.14 -8.10 -12.94
CA VAL A 195 -6.70 -8.30 -13.03
C VAL A 195 -6.07 -8.28 -11.64
N ALA A 196 -5.22 -9.25 -11.34
CA ALA A 196 -4.34 -9.26 -10.18
C ALA A 196 -2.90 -9.05 -10.62
N ILE A 197 -2.17 -8.14 -9.93
CA ILE A 197 -0.78 -7.83 -10.25
C ILE A 197 0.14 -8.28 -9.12
N PHE A 198 1.23 -8.97 -9.48
CA PHE A 198 2.33 -9.31 -8.58
C PHE A 198 3.58 -8.51 -8.96
N THR A 199 4.05 -7.65 -8.05
CA THR A 199 5.21 -6.80 -8.30
C THR A 199 6.52 -7.49 -7.92
N ASN A 200 6.67 -7.97 -6.70
CA ASN A 200 7.87 -8.64 -6.18
C ASN A 200 7.64 -9.25 -4.80
N LEU A 201 8.62 -10.00 -4.32
CA LEU A 201 8.71 -10.44 -2.93
C LEU A 201 10.15 -10.24 -2.42
N SER A 202 10.29 -9.51 -1.31
CA SER A 202 11.54 -9.37 -0.57
C SER A 202 11.28 -9.47 0.94
N HIS A 203 12.34 -9.46 1.74
CA HIS A 203 12.26 -9.64 3.18
C HIS A 203 11.45 -8.51 3.84
N ASP A 204 10.26 -8.85 4.35
CA ASP A 204 9.37 -7.94 5.09
C ASP A 204 8.32 -8.76 5.85
N HIS A 205 7.71 -8.17 6.88
CA HIS A 205 6.57 -8.74 7.62
C HIS A 205 6.79 -10.16 8.18
N LEU A 206 8.02 -10.58 8.45
CA LEU A 206 8.29 -11.91 9.02
C LEU A 206 7.92 -12.00 10.50
N ASP A 207 7.80 -10.88 11.19
CA ASP A 207 7.20 -10.77 12.53
C ASP A 207 5.76 -11.28 12.55
N TYR A 208 5.02 -11.11 11.47
CA TYR A 208 3.65 -11.59 11.31
C TYR A 208 3.57 -12.98 10.66
N HIS A 209 4.26 -13.19 9.53
CA HIS A 209 4.13 -14.41 8.73
C HIS A 209 5.06 -15.55 9.20
N GLY A 210 6.09 -15.23 9.98
CA GLY A 210 7.06 -16.21 10.51
C GLY A 210 8.07 -16.74 9.50
N SER A 211 7.76 -16.78 8.20
CA SER A 211 8.65 -17.23 7.13
C SER A 211 8.36 -16.59 5.78
N MET A 212 9.36 -16.56 4.90
CA MET A 212 9.18 -16.09 3.50
C MET A 212 8.19 -16.97 2.73
N GLU A 213 8.14 -18.28 3.02
CA GLU A 213 7.17 -19.17 2.38
C GLU A 213 5.74 -18.82 2.76
N ALA A 214 5.43 -18.66 4.06
CA ALA A 214 4.10 -18.26 4.51
C ALA A 214 3.71 -16.86 4.00
N TYR A 215 4.70 -15.95 3.87
CA TYR A 215 4.49 -14.64 3.29
C TYR A 215 4.14 -14.70 1.81
N PHE A 216 4.82 -15.57 1.05
CA PHE A 216 4.49 -15.85 -0.35
C PHE A 216 3.10 -16.48 -0.50
N GLU A 217 2.80 -17.55 0.27
CA GLU A 217 1.50 -18.23 0.26
C GLU A 217 0.34 -17.27 0.56
N ALA A 218 0.53 -16.34 1.50
CA ALA A 218 -0.47 -15.33 1.78
C ALA A 218 -0.77 -14.46 0.54
N LYS A 219 0.27 -14.01 -0.19
CA LYS A 219 0.09 -13.22 -1.42
C LYS A 219 -0.48 -14.04 -2.58
N GLN A 220 -0.11 -15.32 -2.67
CA GLN A 220 -0.57 -16.23 -3.71
C GLN A 220 -2.10 -16.35 -3.74
N ARG A 221 -2.78 -16.22 -2.60
CA ARG A 221 -4.26 -16.27 -2.51
C ARG A 221 -4.97 -15.26 -3.41
N LEU A 222 -4.33 -14.12 -3.75
CA LEU A 222 -4.89 -13.17 -4.69
C LEU A 222 -5.02 -13.74 -6.11
N PHE A 223 -4.23 -14.77 -6.42
CA PHE A 223 -4.11 -15.36 -7.76
C PHE A 223 -4.84 -16.70 -7.89
N ASP A 224 -5.57 -17.12 -6.86
CA ASP A 224 -6.40 -18.31 -6.93
C ASP A 224 -7.49 -18.15 -8.01
N ASP A 225 -7.89 -19.24 -8.65
CA ASP A 225 -8.79 -19.24 -9.81
C ASP A 225 -10.14 -18.54 -9.55
N ASN A 226 -10.58 -18.46 -8.29
CA ASN A 226 -11.81 -17.78 -7.88
C ASN A 226 -11.57 -16.32 -7.42
N SER A 227 -10.31 -15.87 -7.34
CA SER A 227 -9.98 -14.55 -6.83
C SER A 227 -9.66 -13.56 -7.95
N ALA A 228 -9.05 -14.00 -9.05
CA ALA A 228 -8.72 -13.14 -10.16
C ALA A 228 -8.91 -13.83 -11.53
N SER A 229 -9.49 -13.11 -12.48
CA SER A 229 -9.71 -13.58 -13.85
C SER A 229 -8.39 -13.69 -14.62
N LEU A 230 -7.51 -12.70 -14.48
CA LEU A 230 -6.20 -12.62 -15.12
C LEU A 230 -5.12 -12.19 -14.13
N ALA A 231 -3.89 -12.66 -14.31
CA ALA A 231 -2.73 -12.21 -13.57
C ALA A 231 -1.73 -11.49 -14.48
N VAL A 232 -1.11 -10.43 -13.96
CA VAL A 232 0.09 -9.78 -14.51
C VAL A 232 1.20 -9.95 -13.48
N VAL A 233 2.27 -10.63 -13.85
CA VAL A 233 3.28 -11.09 -12.90
C VAL A 233 4.68 -10.65 -13.34
N TRP A 234 5.40 -9.94 -12.47
CA TRP A 234 6.82 -9.68 -12.63
C TRP A 234 7.62 -10.96 -12.36
N VAL A 235 8.31 -11.50 -13.38
CA VAL A 235 8.93 -12.82 -13.32
C VAL A 235 10.46 -12.82 -13.18
N GLU A 236 11.10 -11.68 -12.96
CA GLU A 236 12.55 -11.66 -12.70
C GLU A 236 12.93 -12.28 -11.34
N GLY A 237 12.06 -12.24 -10.35
CA GLY A 237 12.22 -12.94 -9.07
C GLY A 237 11.82 -14.42 -9.13
N VAL A 238 12.34 -15.21 -8.20
CA VAL A 238 12.03 -16.66 -8.08
C VAL A 238 10.54 -16.85 -7.80
N GLU A 239 9.98 -16.03 -6.94
CA GLU A 239 8.57 -16.11 -6.50
C GLU A 239 7.62 -15.74 -7.62
N GLY A 240 7.95 -14.73 -8.45
CA GLY A 240 7.16 -14.37 -9.62
C GLY A 240 7.09 -15.51 -10.63
N ARG A 241 8.23 -16.13 -10.96
CA ARG A 241 8.27 -17.32 -11.83
C ARG A 241 7.49 -18.51 -11.25
N ARG A 242 7.63 -18.74 -9.94
CA ARG A 242 6.87 -19.77 -9.23
C ARG A 242 5.36 -19.50 -9.33
N LEU A 243 4.93 -18.27 -9.10
CA LEU A 243 3.53 -17.87 -9.20
C LEU A 243 3.00 -18.06 -10.63
N ALA A 244 3.70 -17.55 -11.65
CA ALA A 244 3.31 -17.67 -13.05
C ALA A 244 3.18 -19.14 -13.48
N THR A 245 4.11 -20.00 -13.03
CA THR A 245 4.10 -21.44 -13.35
C THR A 245 2.98 -22.22 -12.63
N SER A 246 2.66 -21.84 -11.38
CA SER A 246 1.68 -22.57 -10.56
C SER A 246 0.23 -22.21 -10.90
N ARG A 247 -0.02 -21.03 -11.48
CA ARG A 247 -1.37 -20.58 -11.81
C ARG A 247 -1.90 -21.28 -13.05
N LYS A 248 -3.16 -21.72 -13.00
CA LYS A 248 -3.86 -22.36 -14.13
C LYS A 248 -4.59 -21.35 -15.04
N GLY A 249 -4.95 -20.18 -14.51
CA GLY A 249 -5.63 -19.13 -15.24
C GLY A 249 -4.71 -18.33 -16.15
N ALA A 250 -5.28 -17.41 -16.93
CA ALA A 250 -4.53 -16.53 -17.84
C ALA A 250 -3.50 -15.70 -17.07
N THR A 251 -2.25 -15.73 -17.53
CA THR A 251 -1.13 -15.01 -16.93
C THR A 251 -0.31 -14.28 -17.99
N VAL A 252 -0.06 -13.00 -17.76
CA VAL A 252 0.87 -12.17 -18.52
C VAL A 252 2.15 -12.06 -17.72
N GLU A 253 3.23 -12.63 -18.24
CA GLU A 253 4.55 -12.53 -17.64
C GLU A 253 5.22 -11.24 -18.10
N VAL A 254 5.78 -10.49 -17.17
CA VAL A 254 6.51 -9.23 -17.41
C VAL A 254 7.93 -9.39 -16.89
N ASP A 255 8.90 -9.06 -17.71
CA ASP A 255 10.32 -9.04 -17.40
C ASP A 255 11.02 -7.86 -18.09
N TRP A 256 12.34 -7.74 -17.94
CA TRP A 256 13.11 -6.67 -18.58
C TRP A 256 13.07 -6.67 -20.11
N SER A 257 12.69 -7.79 -20.76
CA SER A 257 12.52 -7.81 -22.23
C SER A 257 11.32 -6.99 -22.71
N SER A 258 10.38 -6.70 -21.80
CA SER A 258 9.24 -5.83 -22.04
C SER A 258 9.64 -4.34 -22.21
N VAL A 259 10.86 -3.97 -21.79
CA VAL A 259 11.40 -2.60 -21.85
C VAL A 259 12.64 -2.58 -22.73
N ARG A 260 12.64 -1.73 -23.77
CA ARG A 260 13.79 -1.53 -24.63
C ARG A 260 14.22 -0.06 -24.62
N ASP A 261 15.50 0.18 -24.95
CA ASP A 261 16.09 1.52 -25.12
C ASP A 261 15.83 2.44 -23.90
N LEU A 262 15.93 1.87 -22.67
CA LEU A 262 15.68 2.60 -21.42
C LEU A 262 16.76 3.64 -21.18
N THR A 263 16.33 4.88 -21.02
CA THR A 263 17.13 5.98 -20.48
C THR A 263 16.42 6.62 -19.30
N ILE A 264 17.18 6.94 -18.25
CA ILE A 264 16.66 7.59 -17.04
C ILE A 264 17.53 8.81 -16.77
N ASP A 265 16.92 9.96 -16.61
CA ASP A 265 17.60 11.19 -16.27
C ASP A 265 16.85 11.96 -15.17
N ARG A 266 17.28 13.17 -14.83
CA ARG A 266 16.65 14.00 -13.80
C ARG A 266 15.22 14.48 -14.15
N PHE A 267 14.74 14.24 -15.34
CA PHE A 267 13.41 14.68 -15.80
C PHE A 267 12.42 13.53 -15.89
N GLY A 268 12.89 12.28 -15.92
CA GLY A 268 12.04 11.13 -16.04
C GLY A 268 12.71 9.89 -16.64
N SER A 269 11.88 9.00 -17.12
CA SER A 269 12.31 7.76 -17.78
C SER A 269 11.70 7.69 -19.18
N HIS A 270 12.55 7.29 -20.14
CA HIS A 270 12.18 7.12 -21.55
C HIS A 270 12.53 5.70 -21.97
N PHE A 271 11.58 4.99 -22.60
CA PHE A 271 11.77 3.61 -23.01
C PHE A 271 10.82 3.23 -24.17
N ILE A 272 11.03 2.07 -24.77
CA ILE A 272 10.11 1.49 -25.74
C ILE A 272 9.36 0.33 -25.07
N TRP A 273 8.02 0.42 -25.08
CA TRP A 273 7.11 -0.64 -24.68
C TRP A 273 6.19 -1.02 -25.84
N ARG A 274 6.15 -2.32 -26.20
CA ARG A 274 5.33 -2.87 -27.30
C ARG A 274 5.48 -2.13 -28.64
N GLY A 275 6.68 -1.56 -28.90
CA GLY A 275 7.00 -0.81 -30.12
C GLY A 275 6.65 0.67 -30.08
N TYR A 276 6.06 1.17 -29.01
CA TYR A 276 5.77 2.58 -28.79
C TYR A 276 6.80 3.22 -27.86
N SER A 277 7.23 4.44 -28.20
CA SER A 277 8.03 5.26 -27.30
C SER A 277 7.17 5.74 -26.14
N VAL A 278 7.66 5.63 -24.93
CA VAL A 278 6.98 6.03 -23.68
C VAL A 278 7.88 6.97 -22.90
N SER A 279 7.35 8.10 -22.47
CA SER A 279 8.04 9.10 -21.66
C SER A 279 7.23 9.39 -20.41
N ILE A 280 7.75 9.02 -19.23
CA ILE A 280 7.08 9.25 -17.94
C ILE A 280 7.92 10.16 -17.05
N GLY A 281 7.27 11.04 -16.29
CA GLY A 281 7.93 11.93 -15.31
C GLY A 281 8.46 11.23 -14.06
N LEU A 282 8.51 9.90 -14.06
CA LEU A 282 8.99 9.07 -12.95
C LEU A 282 10.42 8.62 -13.22
N ILE A 283 11.28 8.72 -12.22
CA ILE A 283 12.67 8.26 -12.27
C ILE A 283 12.82 6.90 -11.58
N GLY A 284 13.83 6.13 -12.00
CA GLY A 284 14.19 4.87 -11.37
C GLY A 284 13.61 3.65 -12.11
N ARG A 285 14.44 2.60 -12.18
CA ARG A 285 14.10 1.33 -12.87
C ARG A 285 12.87 0.65 -12.27
N ALA A 286 12.69 0.75 -10.95
CA ALA A 286 11.54 0.21 -10.25
C ALA A 286 10.24 0.87 -10.74
N ASN A 287 10.21 2.20 -10.86
CA ASN A 287 9.04 2.93 -11.36
C ASN A 287 8.74 2.63 -12.84
N VAL A 288 9.77 2.37 -13.65
CA VAL A 288 9.57 1.92 -15.05
C VAL A 288 8.86 0.57 -15.08
N ILE A 289 9.27 -0.39 -14.25
CA ILE A 289 8.60 -1.70 -14.17
C ILE A 289 7.18 -1.55 -13.62
N ASP A 290 6.98 -0.73 -12.60
CA ASP A 290 5.64 -0.44 -12.06
C ASP A 290 4.71 0.16 -13.13
N ALA A 291 5.24 1.05 -13.99
CA ALA A 291 4.50 1.62 -15.12
C ALA A 291 4.17 0.56 -16.19
N VAL A 292 5.11 -0.34 -16.49
CA VAL A 292 4.86 -1.45 -17.42
C VAL A 292 3.84 -2.44 -16.87
N LEU A 293 3.89 -2.77 -15.58
CA LEU A 293 2.89 -3.62 -14.94
C LEU A 293 1.48 -2.99 -15.01
N ALA A 294 1.36 -1.68 -14.76
CA ALA A 294 0.11 -0.95 -14.91
C ALA A 294 -0.38 -0.94 -16.37
N ALA A 295 0.55 -0.76 -17.33
CA ALA A 295 0.25 -0.79 -18.75
C ALA A 295 -0.23 -2.17 -19.24
N GLU A 296 0.44 -3.26 -18.83
CA GLU A 296 0.05 -4.63 -19.20
C GLU A 296 -1.29 -5.03 -18.56
N ALA A 297 -1.56 -4.58 -17.33
CA ALA A 297 -2.86 -4.77 -16.71
C ALA A 297 -3.97 -4.04 -17.49
N THR A 298 -3.72 -2.80 -17.88
CA THR A 298 -4.69 -2.01 -18.66
C THR A 298 -4.90 -2.57 -20.08
N LEU A 299 -3.84 -3.06 -20.71
CA LEU A 299 -3.92 -3.78 -21.99
C LEU A 299 -4.78 -5.05 -21.85
N SER A 300 -4.62 -5.77 -20.74
CA SER A 300 -5.41 -6.98 -20.43
C SER A 300 -6.90 -6.69 -20.20
N LEU A 301 -7.26 -5.47 -19.85
CA LEU A 301 -8.65 -4.99 -19.80
C LEU A 301 -9.22 -4.63 -21.18
N GLY A 302 -8.43 -4.79 -22.26
CA GLY A 302 -8.88 -4.63 -23.65
C GLY A 302 -8.68 -3.23 -24.24
N HIS A 303 -7.81 -2.40 -23.64
CA HIS A 303 -7.49 -1.07 -24.18
C HIS A 303 -6.37 -1.14 -25.23
N GLU A 304 -6.37 -0.19 -26.15
CA GLU A 304 -5.37 -0.07 -27.22
C GLU A 304 -4.05 0.48 -26.67
N VAL A 305 -2.91 -0.05 -27.17
CA VAL A 305 -1.56 0.32 -26.73
C VAL A 305 -1.33 1.84 -26.82
N ALA A 306 -1.73 2.46 -27.94
CA ALA A 306 -1.54 3.91 -28.13
C ALA A 306 -2.26 4.76 -27.07
N SER A 307 -3.50 4.40 -26.72
CA SER A 307 -4.27 5.10 -25.67
C SER A 307 -3.68 4.90 -24.28
N ILE A 308 -3.11 3.72 -24.02
CA ILE A 308 -2.42 3.44 -22.75
C ILE A 308 -1.16 4.29 -22.64
N VAL A 309 -0.37 4.40 -23.71
CA VAL A 309 0.84 5.23 -23.75
C VAL A 309 0.50 6.69 -23.50
N GLU A 310 -0.50 7.24 -24.21
CA GLU A 310 -0.95 8.62 -24.02
C GLU A 310 -1.39 8.88 -22.56
N ALA A 311 -2.13 7.94 -21.97
CA ALA A 311 -2.57 8.05 -20.57
C ALA A 311 -1.39 7.96 -19.59
N LEU A 312 -0.41 7.07 -19.82
CA LEU A 312 0.80 6.96 -19.00
C LEU A 312 1.66 8.22 -19.05
N GLU A 313 1.86 8.82 -20.23
CA GLU A 313 2.62 10.06 -20.41
C GLU A 313 1.95 11.25 -19.72
N GLY A 314 0.64 11.18 -19.52
CA GLY A 314 -0.13 12.15 -18.77
C GLY A 314 -0.10 11.98 -17.24
N THR A 315 0.54 10.92 -16.73
CA THR A 315 0.57 10.67 -15.27
C THR A 315 1.48 11.64 -14.54
N GLY A 316 1.05 12.04 -13.33
CA GLY A 316 1.83 12.87 -12.42
C GLY A 316 2.86 12.07 -11.59
N PRO A 317 3.62 12.76 -10.74
CA PRO A 317 4.52 12.10 -9.80
C PRO A 317 3.73 11.29 -8.77
N VAL A 318 4.31 10.17 -8.37
CA VAL A 318 3.73 9.36 -7.29
C VAL A 318 4.18 9.92 -5.94
N PRO A 319 3.28 10.41 -5.07
CA PRO A 319 3.66 11.06 -3.83
C PRO A 319 4.59 10.20 -2.97
N GLY A 320 5.80 10.74 -2.67
CA GLY A 320 6.80 10.08 -1.84
C GLY A 320 7.38 8.77 -2.40
N ARG A 321 7.40 8.58 -3.71
CA ARG A 321 8.00 7.43 -4.40
C ARG A 321 8.98 7.91 -5.45
N MET A 322 10.26 8.00 -5.11
CA MET A 322 11.28 8.65 -5.95
C MET A 322 10.79 10.01 -6.50
N GLU A 323 10.04 10.73 -5.67
CA GLU A 323 9.40 12.00 -6.04
C GLU A 323 10.46 13.10 -6.10
N ILE A 324 10.57 13.72 -7.27
CA ILE A 324 11.48 14.85 -7.47
C ILE A 324 10.85 16.11 -6.86
N VAL A 325 11.56 16.75 -5.95
CA VAL A 325 11.18 18.08 -5.44
C VAL A 325 11.59 19.13 -6.48
N PRO A 326 10.63 19.97 -6.95
CA PRO A 326 10.96 21.02 -7.91
C PRO A 326 12.06 21.96 -7.40
N SER A 327 13.08 22.20 -8.22
CA SER A 327 14.25 23.00 -7.88
C SER A 327 14.73 23.84 -9.06
N ALA A 328 15.55 24.88 -8.80
CA ALA A 328 16.16 25.68 -9.84
C ALA A 328 17.33 24.92 -10.54
N LYS A 329 17.74 25.42 -11.69
CA LYS A 329 18.75 24.75 -12.54
C LYS A 329 20.09 24.50 -11.82
N ASN A 330 20.42 25.34 -10.85
CA ASN A 330 21.71 25.28 -10.11
C ASN A 330 21.58 24.60 -8.74
N ASP A 331 20.42 24.05 -8.42
CA ASP A 331 20.21 23.29 -7.20
C ASP A 331 20.55 21.81 -7.39
N PRO A 332 20.85 21.06 -6.32
CA PRO A 332 20.94 19.62 -6.38
C PRO A 332 19.59 19.00 -6.80
N LEU A 333 19.65 17.79 -7.34
CA LEU A 333 18.44 16.98 -7.52
C LEU A 333 18.01 16.45 -6.14
N VAL A 334 16.85 16.87 -5.65
CA VAL A 334 16.29 16.40 -4.37
C VAL A 334 15.16 15.42 -4.64
N ILE A 335 15.25 14.23 -4.04
CA ILE A 335 14.31 13.12 -4.19
C ILE A 335 13.75 12.75 -2.82
N VAL A 336 12.43 12.66 -2.70
CA VAL A 336 11.74 12.16 -1.51
C VAL A 336 11.22 10.76 -1.78
N ASP A 337 11.54 9.81 -0.88
CA ASP A 337 11.16 8.41 -1.03
C ASP A 337 10.71 7.78 0.28
N TYR A 338 9.79 6.81 0.19
CA TYR A 338 9.28 6.05 1.33
C TYR A 338 10.20 4.91 1.76
N ALA A 339 11.39 4.79 1.23
CA ALA A 339 12.37 3.74 1.55
C ALA A 339 12.68 3.70 3.05
N HIS A 340 12.03 2.78 3.76
CA HIS A 340 12.13 2.58 5.21
C HIS A 340 12.53 1.15 5.60
N THR A 341 12.87 0.32 4.59
CA THR A 341 13.44 -1.02 4.76
C THR A 341 14.84 -1.08 4.14
N PRO A 342 15.70 -2.05 4.54
CA PRO A 342 17.03 -2.20 3.96
C PRO A 342 17.02 -2.29 2.43
N ASP A 343 16.23 -3.20 1.86
CA ASP A 343 16.15 -3.43 0.41
C ASP A 343 15.66 -2.18 -0.34
N ALA A 344 14.65 -1.47 0.21
CA ALA A 344 14.14 -0.26 -0.41
C ALA A 344 15.20 0.87 -0.39
N LEU A 345 15.89 1.06 0.75
CA LEU A 345 16.95 2.07 0.86
C LEU A 345 18.11 1.77 -0.09
N GLU A 346 18.53 0.50 -0.17
CA GLU A 346 19.57 0.08 -1.12
C GLU A 346 19.16 0.37 -2.57
N GLY A 347 17.94 0.01 -2.95
CA GLY A 347 17.40 0.27 -4.28
C GLY A 347 17.38 1.75 -4.60
N THR A 348 16.82 2.57 -3.72
CA THR A 348 16.73 4.03 -3.89
C THR A 348 18.11 4.68 -4.02
N LEU A 349 19.10 4.28 -3.20
CA LEU A 349 20.46 4.84 -3.28
C LEU A 349 21.21 4.39 -4.54
N ARG A 350 20.99 3.17 -5.04
CA ARG A 350 21.55 2.71 -6.32
C ARG A 350 20.97 3.48 -7.50
N GLU A 351 19.66 3.74 -7.49
CA GLU A 351 19.02 4.59 -8.51
C GLU A 351 19.54 6.03 -8.45
N ALA A 352 19.65 6.62 -7.25
CA ALA A 352 20.21 7.94 -7.06
C ALA A 352 21.66 8.03 -7.58
N ARG A 353 22.47 6.99 -7.37
CA ARG A 353 23.84 6.91 -7.90
C ARG A 353 23.86 6.91 -9.44
N GLY A 354 22.86 6.35 -10.11
CA GLY A 354 22.73 6.41 -11.56
C GLY A 354 22.39 7.79 -12.12
N LEU A 355 21.86 8.69 -11.26
CA LEU A 355 21.42 10.04 -11.66
C LEU A 355 22.48 11.12 -11.40
N VAL A 356 23.53 10.84 -10.63
CA VAL A 356 24.63 11.81 -10.41
C VAL A 356 25.49 11.97 -11.66
N GLY A 357 26.02 13.17 -11.90
CA GLY A 357 27.01 13.42 -12.92
C GLY A 357 28.36 12.76 -12.59
N GLN A 358 29.35 12.90 -13.49
CA GLN A 358 30.66 12.24 -13.37
C GLN A 358 31.40 12.54 -12.06
N HIS A 359 31.13 13.69 -11.43
CA HIS A 359 31.76 14.12 -10.17
C HIS A 359 30.74 14.39 -9.06
N GLY A 360 29.48 14.02 -9.29
CA GLY A 360 28.40 14.22 -8.35
C GLY A 360 28.43 13.22 -7.19
N ARG A 361 27.86 13.60 -6.08
CA ARG A 361 27.74 12.82 -4.85
C ARG A 361 26.30 12.45 -4.58
N VAL A 362 26.11 11.36 -3.86
CA VAL A 362 24.83 10.99 -3.25
C VAL A 362 24.84 11.40 -1.79
N VAL A 363 23.91 12.25 -1.40
CA VAL A 363 23.65 12.63 -0.01
C VAL A 363 22.36 11.92 0.42
N VAL A 364 22.37 11.23 1.55
CA VAL A 364 21.16 10.62 2.09
C VAL A 364 20.79 11.21 3.44
N VAL A 365 19.52 11.56 3.61
CA VAL A 365 18.93 11.99 4.88
C VAL A 365 17.88 10.95 5.26
N PHE A 366 18.08 10.22 6.38
CA PHE A 366 17.14 9.19 6.77
C PHE A 366 17.12 8.93 8.28
N GLY A 367 16.07 8.30 8.74
CA GLY A 367 15.92 7.78 10.09
C GLY A 367 15.16 6.47 10.09
N CYS A 368 14.94 5.89 11.29
CA CYS A 368 14.12 4.71 11.46
C CYS A 368 12.97 4.98 12.44
N GLY A 369 11.83 4.31 12.22
CA GLY A 369 10.70 4.39 13.12
C GLY A 369 10.95 3.68 14.45
N GLY A 370 10.45 4.24 15.55
CA GLY A 370 10.36 3.61 16.85
C GLY A 370 9.17 2.65 16.94
N ASP A 371 9.17 1.75 17.94
CA ASP A 371 8.15 0.71 18.15
C ASP A 371 7.92 -0.17 16.91
N ARG A 372 9.01 -0.45 16.19
CA ARG A 372 9.08 -1.24 14.96
C ARG A 372 10.30 -2.15 15.00
N ASP A 373 10.49 -2.94 13.95
CA ASP A 373 11.66 -3.78 13.76
C ASP A 373 12.95 -2.98 13.98
N ALA A 374 13.68 -3.30 15.06
CA ALA A 374 14.95 -2.67 15.40
C ALA A 374 16.15 -3.33 14.70
N GLU A 375 16.02 -4.59 14.23
CA GLU A 375 17.12 -5.34 13.61
C GLU A 375 17.53 -4.72 12.28
N LYS A 376 16.62 -4.05 11.58
CA LYS A 376 16.91 -3.36 10.34
C LYS A 376 17.78 -2.11 10.50
N ARG A 377 17.84 -1.49 11.70
CA ARG A 377 18.51 -0.20 11.94
C ARG A 377 20.00 -0.22 11.60
N PRO A 378 20.81 -1.17 12.13
CA PRO A 378 22.22 -1.26 11.76
C PRO A 378 22.41 -1.63 10.28
N ILE A 379 21.53 -2.45 9.70
CA ILE A 379 21.61 -2.83 8.28
C ILE A 379 21.41 -1.59 7.40
N MET A 380 20.43 -0.74 7.72
CA MET A 380 20.20 0.51 6.99
C MET A 380 21.38 1.49 7.16
N GLY A 381 21.98 1.55 8.35
CA GLY A 381 23.20 2.34 8.58
C GLY A 381 24.37 1.87 7.71
N GLN A 382 24.58 0.57 7.60
CA GLN A 382 25.59 -0.02 6.72
C GLN A 382 25.34 0.30 5.25
N ILE A 383 24.11 0.11 4.78
CA ILE A 383 23.73 0.39 3.38
C ILE A 383 23.95 1.87 3.06
N ALA A 384 23.46 2.79 3.91
CA ALA A 384 23.61 4.22 3.72
C ALA A 384 25.08 4.62 3.63
N SER A 385 25.93 4.18 4.58
CA SER A 385 27.36 4.52 4.61
C SER A 385 28.20 3.86 3.50
N THR A 386 27.65 2.81 2.85
CA THR A 386 28.31 2.12 1.72
C THR A 386 27.97 2.77 0.38
N LEU A 387 26.73 3.24 0.20
CA LEU A 387 26.20 3.68 -1.10
C LEU A 387 26.10 5.20 -1.24
N ALA A 388 26.05 5.95 -0.14
CA ALA A 388 26.06 7.41 -0.16
C ALA A 388 27.43 7.98 0.22
N ASP A 389 27.75 9.18 -0.30
CA ASP A 389 28.98 9.92 0.02
C ASP A 389 28.84 10.72 1.30
N VAL A 390 27.63 11.20 1.60
CA VAL A 390 27.28 11.91 2.82
C VAL A 390 26.01 11.30 3.40
N VAL A 391 26.03 10.98 4.68
CA VAL A 391 24.91 10.40 5.41
C VAL A 391 24.48 11.35 6.52
N VAL A 392 23.23 11.78 6.52
CA VAL A 392 22.61 12.54 7.62
C VAL A 392 21.59 11.65 8.32
N ILE A 393 21.89 11.26 9.56
CA ILE A 393 20.99 10.42 10.37
C ILE A 393 20.12 11.34 11.21
N THR A 394 18.80 11.13 11.13
CA THR A 394 17.78 11.96 11.80
C THR A 394 16.65 11.13 12.41
N THR A 395 15.69 11.82 13.03
CA THR A 395 14.44 11.17 13.46
C THR A 395 13.48 10.96 12.28
N ASP A 396 12.81 9.82 12.31
CA ASP A 396 11.62 9.52 11.51
C ASP A 396 10.36 9.73 12.41
N ASN A 397 9.66 8.68 12.77
CA ASN A 397 8.59 8.64 13.77
C ASN A 397 9.11 7.89 15.02
N PRO A 398 9.72 8.54 16.00
CA PRO A 398 10.32 7.84 17.16
C PRO A 398 9.28 7.19 18.07
N ARG A 399 8.01 7.64 18.03
CA ARG A 399 6.91 7.13 18.86
C ARG A 399 7.30 7.15 20.34
N SER A 400 7.24 5.99 21.04
CA SER A 400 7.60 5.90 22.47
C SER A 400 9.10 5.80 22.72
N GLU A 401 9.92 5.49 21.70
CA GLU A 401 11.36 5.34 21.86
C GLU A 401 12.09 6.72 21.87
N ARG A 402 13.22 6.76 22.57
CA ARG A 402 14.09 7.96 22.56
C ARG A 402 14.79 8.07 21.18
N PRO A 403 14.73 9.23 20.50
CA PRO A 403 15.42 9.43 19.22
C PRO A 403 16.89 9.03 19.24
N ALA A 404 17.64 9.46 20.25
CA ALA A 404 19.05 9.13 20.39
C ALA A 404 19.33 7.62 20.41
N ALA A 405 18.45 6.80 21.03
CA ALA A 405 18.62 5.35 21.08
C ALA A 405 18.46 4.72 19.67
N ILE A 406 17.54 5.24 18.86
CA ILE A 406 17.35 4.79 17.47
C ILE A 406 18.59 5.16 16.65
N VAL A 407 19.11 6.40 16.81
CA VAL A 407 20.32 6.89 16.13
C VAL A 407 21.53 6.02 16.50
N GLU A 408 21.73 5.68 17.77
CA GLU A 408 22.82 4.79 18.23
C GLU A 408 22.76 3.41 17.55
N GLN A 409 21.57 2.84 17.38
CA GLN A 409 21.40 1.56 16.70
C GLN A 409 21.70 1.66 15.20
N ILE A 410 21.31 2.73 14.52
CA ILE A 410 21.69 2.98 13.12
C ILE A 410 23.21 3.09 13.00
N LEU A 411 23.84 3.87 13.89
CA LEU A 411 25.28 4.10 13.91
C LEU A 411 26.10 2.81 14.14
N SER A 412 25.54 1.84 14.85
CA SER A 412 26.23 0.57 15.09
C SER A 412 26.53 -0.23 13.81
N GLY A 413 25.83 0.06 12.72
CA GLY A 413 26.06 -0.55 11.40
C GLY A 413 26.89 0.32 10.44
N VAL A 414 27.14 1.57 10.78
CA VAL A 414 27.83 2.53 9.90
C VAL A 414 29.31 2.16 9.74
N ALA A 415 29.80 2.18 8.49
CA ALA A 415 31.20 1.96 8.18
C ALA A 415 32.08 3.13 8.66
N ALA A 416 33.29 2.83 9.16
CA ALA A 416 34.20 3.80 9.79
C ALA A 416 34.73 4.92 8.86
N SER A 417 34.46 4.86 7.56
CA SER A 417 35.08 5.74 6.54
C SER A 417 34.13 6.76 5.90
N GLY A 418 32.88 6.91 6.37
CA GLY A 418 31.89 7.79 5.75
C GLY A 418 31.80 9.19 6.36
N ASP A 419 31.40 10.22 5.58
CA ASP A 419 30.94 11.52 6.11
C ASP A 419 29.54 11.31 6.71
N VAL A 420 29.48 11.04 8.01
CA VAL A 420 28.25 10.78 8.75
C VAL A 420 27.96 11.91 9.72
N ARG A 421 26.79 12.49 9.60
CA ARG A 421 26.31 13.60 10.42
C ARG A 421 25.07 13.15 11.18
N ILE A 422 24.90 13.67 12.38
CA ILE A 422 23.73 13.37 13.22
C ILE A 422 23.02 14.70 13.46
N GLU A 423 21.75 14.73 13.10
CA GLU A 423 20.87 15.86 13.38
C GLU A 423 19.47 15.30 13.72
N GLU A 424 19.11 15.35 15.01
CA GLU A 424 17.87 14.77 15.48
C GLU A 424 16.64 15.52 14.97
N ASP A 425 16.74 16.85 14.85
CA ASP A 425 15.65 17.63 14.25
C ASP A 425 15.60 17.41 12.75
N ARG A 426 14.50 16.82 12.29
CA ARG A 426 14.37 16.39 10.88
C ARG A 426 14.42 17.57 9.91
N GLN A 427 13.86 18.73 10.28
CA GLN A 427 13.90 19.92 9.44
C GLN A 427 15.34 20.42 9.27
N SER A 428 16.09 20.50 10.37
CA SER A 428 17.50 20.86 10.37
C SER A 428 18.34 19.84 9.60
N ALA A 429 18.02 18.56 9.69
CA ALA A 429 18.67 17.49 8.94
C ALA A 429 18.45 17.62 7.42
N LEU A 430 17.24 17.92 6.98
CA LEU A 430 16.93 18.20 5.58
C LEU A 430 17.75 19.40 5.08
N ALA A 431 17.78 20.50 5.86
CA ALA A 431 18.56 21.68 5.52
C ALA A 431 20.06 21.36 5.44
N ALA A 432 20.60 20.58 6.38
CA ALA A 432 22.00 20.16 6.38
C ALA A 432 22.34 19.28 5.16
N GLY A 433 21.46 18.33 4.81
CA GLY A 433 21.64 17.46 3.64
C GLY A 433 21.62 18.24 2.33
N ILE A 434 20.60 19.11 2.13
CA ILE A 434 20.47 19.92 0.91
C ILE A 434 21.62 20.90 0.78
N SER A 435 22.03 21.58 1.89
CA SER A 435 23.15 22.52 1.88
C SER A 435 24.52 21.87 1.67
N ALA A 436 24.66 20.57 1.92
CA ALA A 436 25.87 19.81 1.66
C ALA A 436 26.08 19.45 0.19
N ALA A 437 25.04 19.61 -0.63
CA ALA A 437 24.98 19.17 -2.02
C ALA A 437 25.15 20.36 -2.99
N GLY A 438 25.77 20.08 -4.13
CA GLY A 438 25.91 21.00 -5.26
C GLY A 438 25.03 20.60 -6.44
N PRO A 439 25.10 21.34 -7.57
CA PRO A 439 24.22 21.13 -8.72
C PRO A 439 24.32 19.76 -9.39
N ASP A 440 25.45 19.08 -9.27
CA ASP A 440 25.69 17.76 -9.85
C ASP A 440 25.37 16.62 -8.86
N ASP A 441 25.03 16.96 -7.62
CA ASP A 441 24.73 16.00 -6.56
C ASP A 441 23.23 15.62 -6.55
N VAL A 442 22.95 14.46 -5.93
CA VAL A 442 21.59 13.98 -5.65
C VAL A 442 21.41 13.87 -4.14
N VAL A 443 20.34 14.46 -3.61
CA VAL A 443 19.95 14.34 -2.21
C VAL A 443 18.72 13.41 -2.13
N VAL A 444 18.85 12.33 -1.40
CA VAL A 444 17.74 11.40 -1.10
C VAL A 444 17.25 11.64 0.31
N ILE A 445 15.98 12.01 0.45
CA ILE A 445 15.28 12.13 1.72
C ILE A 445 14.40 10.88 1.86
N ALA A 446 14.81 9.96 2.75
CA ALA A 446 14.18 8.64 2.85
C ALA A 446 13.45 8.42 4.18
N GLY A 447 12.47 7.52 4.14
CA GLY A 447 11.72 6.99 5.29
C GLY A 447 10.26 7.39 5.29
N LYS A 448 9.92 8.68 5.24
CA LYS A 448 8.56 9.19 5.36
C LYS A 448 7.77 9.24 4.05
N GLY A 449 8.46 9.52 2.95
CA GLY A 449 7.82 9.58 1.62
C GLY A 449 6.62 10.54 1.59
N HIS A 450 5.42 9.96 1.46
CA HIS A 450 4.14 10.71 1.38
C HIS A 450 3.57 11.11 2.75
N GLU A 451 4.15 10.67 3.87
CA GLU A 451 3.63 10.99 5.20
C GLU A 451 3.71 12.50 5.47
N THR A 452 2.62 13.06 5.97
CA THR A 452 2.46 14.49 6.27
C THR A 452 2.51 14.82 7.76
N THR A 453 2.85 13.82 8.60
CA THR A 453 2.93 13.99 10.05
C THR A 453 4.15 13.28 10.63
N GLN A 454 4.63 13.74 11.78
CA GLN A 454 5.66 13.09 12.58
C GLN A 454 5.12 12.78 13.98
N ILE A 455 5.33 11.53 14.46
CA ILE A 455 4.85 11.06 15.78
C ILE A 455 6.01 11.04 16.75
N ILE A 456 5.96 11.91 17.77
CA ILE A 456 7.00 12.06 18.81
C ILE A 456 6.33 11.88 20.19
N GLY A 457 6.56 10.73 20.84
CA GLY A 457 5.82 10.35 22.03
C GLY A 457 4.32 10.26 21.72
N GLU A 458 3.52 10.97 22.50
CA GLU A 458 2.05 11.06 22.31
C GLU A 458 1.63 12.19 21.36
N ARG A 459 2.59 12.96 20.84
CA ARG A 459 2.29 14.10 19.98
C ARG A 459 2.40 13.71 18.51
N THR A 460 1.42 14.15 17.72
CA THR A 460 1.48 14.14 16.26
C THR A 460 1.64 15.58 15.80
N VAL A 461 2.69 15.86 15.06
CA VAL A 461 2.97 17.18 14.49
C VAL A 461 2.90 17.11 12.97
N ASP A 462 2.46 18.17 12.32
CA ASP A 462 2.47 18.25 10.86
C ASP A 462 3.91 18.37 10.37
N PHE A 463 4.29 17.49 9.47
CA PHE A 463 5.62 17.45 8.88
C PHE A 463 5.62 16.67 7.56
N ASP A 464 5.89 17.36 6.46
CA ASP A 464 5.97 16.79 5.11
C ASP A 464 7.34 17.07 4.51
N ASP A 465 8.13 16.02 4.29
CA ASP A 465 9.50 16.11 3.72
C ASP A 465 9.53 16.90 2.40
N ARG A 466 8.51 16.74 1.56
CA ARG A 466 8.40 17.38 0.24
C ARG A 466 8.26 18.90 0.37
N SER A 467 7.33 19.31 1.24
CA SER A 467 7.06 20.73 1.51
C SER A 467 8.24 21.41 2.16
N VAL A 468 8.86 20.76 3.15
CA VAL A 468 10.05 21.28 3.85
C VAL A 468 11.22 21.41 2.88
N ALA A 469 11.49 20.38 2.07
CA ALA A 469 12.56 20.42 1.07
C ALA A 469 12.34 21.54 0.01
N ALA A 470 11.12 21.72 -0.46
CA ALA A 470 10.77 22.78 -1.40
C ALA A 470 11.01 24.18 -0.82
N LEU A 471 10.64 24.41 0.45
CA LEU A 471 10.90 25.68 1.13
C LEU A 471 12.41 25.96 1.29
N ILE A 472 13.18 24.93 1.66
CA ILE A 472 14.64 25.05 1.77
C ILE A 472 15.27 25.42 0.43
N LEU A 473 14.87 24.75 -0.66
CA LEU A 473 15.35 25.05 -2.03
C LEU A 473 14.96 26.46 -2.49
N ALA A 474 13.78 26.95 -2.08
CA ALA A 474 13.36 28.33 -2.35
C ALA A 474 14.12 29.38 -1.53
N GLY A 475 15.00 28.97 -0.61
CA GLY A 475 15.70 29.87 0.33
C GLY A 475 14.82 30.42 1.44
N GLU A 476 13.66 29.79 1.66
CA GLU A 476 12.71 30.16 2.71
C GLU A 476 13.00 29.33 3.98
N ARG A 477 12.70 29.92 5.15
CA ARG A 477 12.77 29.15 6.40
C ARG A 477 11.43 28.44 6.60
N PRO A 478 11.41 27.10 6.68
CA PRO A 478 10.22 26.38 7.12
C PRO A 478 9.83 26.87 8.54
N CYS A 479 8.55 27.10 8.75
CA CYS A 479 8.01 27.60 10.03
C CYS A 479 8.01 26.51 11.11
#